data_196ab8681e9cb84ef339d09ef7060202
#
_entry.id   196ab8681e9cb84ef339d09ef7060202
#
_cell.length_a   1.000
_cell.length_b   1.000
_cell.length_c   1.000
_cell.angle_alpha   90.00
_cell.angle_beta   90.00
_cell.angle_gamma   90.00
#
_symmetry.space_group_name_H-M   'P 1'
#
loop_
_entity.id
_entity.type
_entity.pdbx_description
1 polymer ?
#
loop_
_entity_poly.entity_id
_entity_poly.type
_entity_poly.pdbx_seq_one_letter_code
_entity_poly.pdbx_strand_id
1 'polypeptide(L)'
;MAQMKYFYELTISSSPHAHSPVTTQTIMRDVLIALVPALLGSIYFFGFRALLVTLVSAAACVFFEWGFCKIRKLHCKTYDLSAVVTGVLLAFVCPVTIPYWTIILGDFFAIVLVKMLFGGLGKNIVNPALAGRAFLFSWPVLMSNWVKVGFDNAAGLLSTADAVTAATPMSAMHQGALPEESILDMFLGNIGGCIGETSALLLIIGFIYLLYRKVITARIPLAYIGTVAILAFLFPQGNDRIAWMAAQVFGGGLMLGAIFRATDYVTSPLTKLGQIVYGIGCGVITILIRYFGGYSEGVTYAILCMNACAVLLDKIGRPVKFGAPKKEAAKK
;
A
#
# COMPACT_ATOMS: atom_id res chain seq x y z
N MET A 1 51.48 -24.08 -22.00
CA MET A 1 51.04 -24.51 -20.65
C MET A 1 50.08 -23.53 -19.92
N ALA A 2 49.45 -22.61 -20.61
CA ALA A 2 48.50 -21.63 -19.99
C ALA A 2 47.03 -21.97 -20.11
N GLN A 3 46.67 -23.06 -20.82
CA GLN A 3 45.28 -23.43 -21.04
C GLN A 3 44.64 -24.35 -19.97
N MET A 4 45.41 -24.94 -19.07
CA MET A 4 44.85 -25.84 -18.06
C MET A 4 44.36 -25.17 -16.79
N LYS A 5 44.66 -23.91 -16.55
CA LYS A 5 44.26 -23.20 -15.32
C LYS A 5 42.77 -22.84 -15.26
N TYR A 6 42.14 -22.70 -16.42
CA TYR A 6 40.70 -22.34 -16.52
C TYR A 6 39.74 -23.51 -16.30
N PHE A 7 40.18 -24.75 -16.45
CA PHE A 7 39.30 -25.91 -16.28
C PHE A 7 38.99 -26.27 -14.84
N TYR A 8 39.79 -25.81 -13.89
CA TYR A 8 39.57 -26.12 -12.46
C TYR A 8 38.61 -25.17 -11.74
N GLU A 9 38.24 -24.04 -12.38
CA GLU A 9 37.34 -23.05 -11.79
C GLU A 9 35.93 -23.08 -12.37
N LEU A 10 35.64 -23.96 -13.33
CA LEU A 10 34.34 -24.09 -13.95
C LEU A 10 33.44 -24.99 -13.08
N THR A 11 32.51 -24.36 -12.37
CA THR A 11 31.46 -25.08 -11.61
C THR A 11 30.33 -25.46 -12.57
N ILE A 12 30.08 -26.75 -12.73
CA ILE A 12 28.93 -27.25 -13.49
C ILE A 12 27.74 -27.15 -12.56
N SER A 13 26.79 -26.26 -12.88
CA SER A 13 25.55 -26.09 -12.15
C SER A 13 24.37 -26.25 -13.12
N SER A 14 23.19 -26.64 -12.56
CA SER A 14 21.96 -26.69 -13.34
C SER A 14 21.54 -25.26 -13.73
N SER A 15 20.92 -25.12 -14.89
CA SER A 15 20.32 -23.87 -15.36
C SER A 15 19.20 -23.36 -14.40
N PRO A 16 19.10 -22.05 -14.14
CA PRO A 16 19.87 -20.94 -14.72
C PRO A 16 21.21 -20.71 -13.99
N HIS A 17 22.27 -20.41 -14.76
CA HIS A 17 23.61 -20.16 -14.22
C HIS A 17 23.79 -18.75 -13.65
N ALA A 18 22.97 -17.79 -14.07
CA ALA A 18 22.97 -16.43 -13.54
C ALA A 18 21.99 -16.32 -12.37
N HIS A 19 22.51 -16.06 -11.17
CA HIS A 19 21.73 -15.82 -9.98
C HIS A 19 21.78 -14.35 -9.58
N SER A 20 20.62 -13.74 -9.31
CA SER A 20 20.54 -12.41 -8.71
C SER A 20 20.77 -12.50 -7.20
N PRO A 21 21.59 -11.62 -6.59
CA PRO A 21 21.72 -11.55 -5.14
C PRO A 21 20.47 -11.00 -4.44
N VAL A 22 19.48 -10.49 -5.20
CA VAL A 22 18.24 -9.95 -4.68
C VAL A 22 17.28 -11.08 -4.34
N THR A 23 16.97 -11.23 -3.07
CA THR A 23 16.00 -12.21 -2.55
C THR A 23 14.70 -11.53 -2.16
N THR A 24 13.61 -12.30 -2.02
CA THR A 24 12.34 -11.77 -1.50
C THR A 24 12.50 -11.08 -0.16
N GLN A 25 13.31 -11.65 0.73
CA GLN A 25 13.61 -11.07 2.05
C GLN A 25 14.28 -9.70 1.93
N THR A 26 15.23 -9.54 0.98
CA THR A 26 15.91 -8.25 0.76
C THR A 26 14.91 -7.18 0.31
N ILE A 27 14.01 -7.54 -0.61
CA ILE A 27 12.98 -6.62 -1.12
C ILE A 27 12.02 -6.22 0.01
N MET A 28 11.51 -7.18 0.78
CA MET A 28 10.58 -6.90 1.88
C MET A 28 11.23 -6.07 3.00
N ARG A 29 12.51 -6.32 3.28
CA ARG A 29 13.29 -5.48 4.20
C ARG A 29 13.42 -4.04 3.69
N ASP A 30 13.71 -3.84 2.41
CA ASP A 30 13.81 -2.50 1.82
C ASP A 30 12.46 -1.77 1.88
N VAL A 31 11.33 -2.47 1.71
CA VAL A 31 9.99 -1.89 1.91
C VAL A 31 9.77 -1.47 3.36
N LEU A 32 10.16 -2.31 4.33
CA LEU A 32 10.05 -1.95 5.76
C LEU A 32 10.90 -0.72 6.09
N ILE A 33 12.14 -0.64 5.58
CA ILE A 33 13.02 0.53 5.76
C ILE A 33 12.37 1.78 5.17
N ALA A 34 11.74 1.69 3.99
CA ALA A 34 11.04 2.80 3.37
C ALA A 34 9.80 3.27 4.15
N LEU A 35 9.20 2.41 4.97
CA LEU A 35 8.07 2.75 5.84
C LEU A 35 8.50 3.34 7.19
N VAL A 36 9.80 3.21 7.58
CA VAL A 36 10.29 3.75 8.86
C VAL A 36 10.05 5.26 9.01
N PRO A 37 10.33 6.12 8.02
CA PRO A 37 10.04 7.55 8.16
C PRO A 37 8.57 7.82 8.51
N ALA A 38 7.62 7.15 7.83
CA ALA A 38 6.19 7.28 8.10
C ALA A 38 5.82 6.77 9.49
N LEU A 39 6.45 5.68 9.98
CA LEU A 39 6.27 5.19 11.34
C LEU A 39 6.77 6.18 12.37
N LEU A 40 7.95 6.77 12.18
CA LEU A 40 8.49 7.79 13.08
C LEU A 40 7.59 9.04 13.11
N GLY A 41 7.09 9.46 11.95
CA GLY A 41 6.10 10.54 11.87
C GLY A 41 4.81 10.20 12.63
N SER A 42 4.31 8.97 12.50
CA SER A 42 3.11 8.56 13.23
C SER A 42 3.31 8.53 14.74
N ILE A 43 4.49 8.16 15.23
CA ILE A 43 4.83 8.24 16.66
C ILE A 43 4.88 9.70 17.12
N TYR A 44 5.43 10.60 16.30
CA TYR A 44 5.48 12.03 16.61
C TYR A 44 4.08 12.65 16.68
N PHE A 45 3.19 12.33 15.74
CA PHE A 45 1.85 12.92 15.66
C PHE A 45 0.82 12.27 16.59
N PHE A 46 0.87 10.95 16.78
CA PHE A 46 -0.15 10.16 17.50
C PHE A 46 0.38 9.46 18.76
N GLY A 47 1.66 9.62 19.07
CA GLY A 47 2.28 9.03 20.25
C GLY A 47 2.58 7.53 20.13
N PHE A 48 3.00 6.93 21.26
CA PHE A 48 3.45 5.54 21.33
C PHE A 48 2.38 4.51 20.99
N ARG A 49 1.09 4.87 21.07
CA ARG A 49 0.00 3.97 20.71
C ARG A 49 0.05 3.56 19.23
N ALA A 50 0.46 4.47 18.33
CA ALA A 50 0.65 4.16 16.92
C ALA A 50 1.71 3.06 16.72
N LEU A 51 2.82 3.12 17.47
CA LEU A 51 3.85 2.07 17.46
C LEU A 51 3.29 0.74 17.97
N LEU A 52 2.55 0.75 19.09
CA LEU A 52 1.98 -0.48 19.67
C LEU A 52 0.99 -1.15 18.71
N VAL A 53 0.09 -0.39 18.10
CA VAL A 53 -0.87 -0.92 17.11
C VAL A 53 -0.12 -1.56 15.94
N THR A 54 0.93 -0.90 15.43
CA THR A 54 1.76 -1.43 14.33
C THR A 54 2.51 -2.70 14.72
N LEU A 55 3.08 -2.76 15.93
CA LEU A 55 3.77 -3.95 16.42
C LEU A 55 2.82 -5.11 16.67
N VAL A 56 1.65 -4.86 17.26
CA VAL A 56 0.61 -5.88 17.49
C VAL A 56 0.15 -6.47 16.16
N SER A 57 -0.14 -5.64 15.16
CA SER A 57 -0.55 -6.11 13.84
C SER A 57 0.56 -6.92 13.15
N ALA A 58 1.80 -6.44 13.17
CA ALA A 58 2.93 -7.18 12.60
C ALA A 58 3.12 -8.54 13.28
N ALA A 59 3.06 -8.59 14.61
CA ALA A 59 3.17 -9.82 15.38
C ALA A 59 2.01 -10.80 15.12
N ALA A 60 0.77 -10.28 15.06
CA ALA A 60 -0.42 -11.07 14.73
C ALA A 60 -0.33 -11.69 13.34
N CYS A 61 0.09 -10.92 12.33
CA CYS A 61 0.29 -11.43 10.97
C CYS A 61 1.30 -12.58 10.91
N VAL A 62 2.44 -12.43 11.59
CA VAL A 62 3.48 -13.49 11.66
C VAL A 62 2.93 -14.72 12.40
N PHE A 63 2.21 -14.51 13.49
CA PHE A 63 1.61 -15.59 14.25
C PHE A 63 0.60 -16.39 13.44
N PHE A 64 -0.29 -15.72 12.70
CA PHE A 64 -1.29 -16.38 11.87
C PHE A 64 -0.65 -17.12 10.68
N GLU A 65 0.39 -16.56 10.06
CA GLU A 65 1.12 -17.25 8.99
C GLU A 65 1.81 -18.51 9.50
N TRP A 66 2.53 -18.39 10.62
CA TRP A 66 3.19 -19.53 11.26
C TRP A 66 2.18 -20.60 11.72
N GLY A 67 1.08 -20.19 12.36
CA GLY A 67 0.02 -21.09 12.84
C GLY A 67 -0.64 -21.86 11.68
N PHE A 68 -0.96 -21.17 10.59
CA PHE A 68 -1.54 -21.81 9.40
C PHE A 68 -0.58 -22.84 8.79
N CYS A 69 0.69 -22.49 8.63
CA CYS A 69 1.72 -23.40 8.13
C CYS A 69 1.84 -24.65 9.00
N LYS A 70 1.85 -24.47 10.33
CA LYS A 70 1.95 -25.58 11.30
C LYS A 70 0.74 -26.52 11.20
N ILE A 71 -0.48 -25.96 11.14
CA ILE A 71 -1.72 -26.75 11.01
C ILE A 71 -1.74 -27.53 9.69
N ARG A 72 -1.33 -26.90 8.59
CA ARG A 72 -1.32 -27.50 7.25
C ARG A 72 -0.05 -28.33 6.97
N LYS A 73 0.89 -28.41 7.93
CA LYS A 73 2.19 -29.10 7.77
C LYS A 73 2.99 -28.64 6.56
N LEU A 74 2.89 -27.32 6.24
CA LEU A 74 3.61 -26.68 5.15
C LEU A 74 4.97 -26.18 5.64
N HIS A 75 5.96 -26.08 4.74
CA HIS A 75 7.21 -25.38 5.04
C HIS A 75 6.95 -23.90 5.27
N CYS A 76 7.13 -23.44 6.51
CA CYS A 76 7.04 -22.03 6.86
C CYS A 76 8.19 -21.23 6.27
N LYS A 77 7.85 -20.17 5.54
CA LYS A 77 8.79 -19.15 5.05
C LYS A 77 8.59 -17.80 5.74
N THR A 78 8.22 -17.80 7.02
CA THR A 78 7.96 -16.57 7.79
C THR A 78 9.16 -15.63 7.87
N TYR A 79 10.36 -16.13 7.59
CA TYR A 79 11.58 -15.33 7.50
C TYR A 79 11.65 -14.41 6.26
N ASP A 80 10.71 -14.54 5.30
CA ASP A 80 10.65 -13.68 4.11
C ASP A 80 10.14 -12.25 4.40
N LEU A 81 9.72 -11.98 5.64
CA LEU A 81 9.19 -10.69 6.13
C LEU A 81 7.89 -10.22 5.48
N SER A 82 7.27 -10.99 4.58
CA SER A 82 6.06 -10.58 3.88
C SER A 82 4.84 -10.43 4.80
N ALA A 83 4.74 -11.24 5.86
CA ALA A 83 3.70 -11.09 6.87
C ALA A 83 3.88 -9.80 7.68
N VAL A 84 5.12 -9.46 8.03
CA VAL A 84 5.44 -8.22 8.75
C VAL A 84 5.03 -7.01 7.90
N VAL A 85 5.40 -6.99 6.60
CA VAL A 85 4.99 -5.91 5.67
C VAL A 85 3.47 -5.80 5.59
N THR A 86 2.74 -6.92 5.51
CA THR A 86 1.28 -6.92 5.47
C THR A 86 0.68 -6.30 6.73
N GLY A 87 1.18 -6.69 7.92
CA GLY A 87 0.72 -6.14 9.19
C GLY A 87 1.01 -4.64 9.33
N VAL A 88 2.23 -4.20 9.01
CA VAL A 88 2.60 -2.77 9.04
C VAL A 88 1.71 -1.97 8.09
N LEU A 89 1.50 -2.43 6.86
CA LEU A 89 0.64 -1.75 5.89
C LEU A 89 -0.83 -1.74 6.33
N LEU A 90 -1.34 -2.79 6.98
CA LEU A 90 -2.70 -2.80 7.51
C LEU A 90 -2.84 -1.83 8.69
N ALA A 91 -1.89 -1.82 9.63
CA ALA A 91 -1.89 -0.87 10.74
C ALA A 91 -1.86 0.59 10.27
N PHE A 92 -1.07 0.88 9.23
CA PHE A 92 -0.94 2.24 8.70
C PHE A 92 -2.23 2.82 8.12
N VAL A 93 -3.20 2.01 7.79
CA VAL A 93 -4.51 2.46 7.30
C VAL A 93 -5.61 2.39 8.33
N CYS A 94 -5.28 2.05 9.53
CA CYS A 94 -6.21 2.07 10.64
C CYS A 94 -6.04 3.36 11.45
N PRO A 95 -7.12 3.84 12.11
CA PRO A 95 -7.00 4.92 13.08
C PRO A 95 -6.22 4.45 14.31
N VAL A 96 -5.55 5.38 14.98
CA VAL A 96 -4.78 5.06 16.19
C VAL A 96 -5.67 4.56 17.35
N THR A 97 -6.95 4.93 17.33
CA THR A 97 -7.96 4.56 18.35
C THR A 97 -8.48 3.13 18.21
N ILE A 98 -8.12 2.44 17.13
CA ILE A 98 -8.63 1.09 16.86
C ILE A 98 -8.35 0.15 18.05
N PRO A 99 -9.35 -0.64 18.52
CA PRO A 99 -9.13 -1.68 19.52
C PRO A 99 -8.17 -2.76 18.98
N TYR A 100 -7.27 -3.25 19.82
CA TYR A 100 -6.29 -4.28 19.40
C TYR A 100 -6.94 -5.56 18.87
N TRP A 101 -8.07 -5.99 19.45
CA TRP A 101 -8.78 -7.18 18.97
C TRP A 101 -9.32 -7.01 17.54
N THR A 102 -9.74 -5.81 17.18
CA THR A 102 -10.29 -5.51 15.85
C THR A 102 -9.20 -5.60 14.78
N ILE A 103 -8.02 -5.01 15.04
CA ILE A 103 -6.92 -5.11 14.09
C ILE A 103 -6.42 -6.55 13.95
N ILE A 104 -6.39 -7.33 15.04
CA ILE A 104 -6.04 -8.76 15.01
C ILE A 104 -7.02 -9.55 14.13
N LEU A 105 -8.32 -9.22 14.15
CA LEU A 105 -9.29 -9.83 13.24
C LEU A 105 -9.04 -9.46 11.78
N GLY A 106 -8.66 -8.20 11.50
CA GLY A 106 -8.25 -7.77 10.16
C GLY A 106 -7.00 -8.50 9.68
N ASP A 107 -6.01 -8.68 10.55
CA ASP A 107 -4.78 -9.42 10.29
C ASP A 107 -5.06 -10.91 10.00
N PHE A 108 -5.96 -11.52 10.78
CA PHE A 108 -6.43 -12.89 10.52
C PHE A 108 -7.04 -13.01 9.14
N PHE A 109 -7.95 -12.11 8.77
CA PHE A 109 -8.58 -12.09 7.46
C PHE A 109 -7.54 -11.92 6.36
N ALA A 110 -6.65 -10.95 6.47
CA ALA A 110 -5.60 -10.64 5.50
C ALA A 110 -4.65 -11.83 5.27
N ILE A 111 -4.15 -12.43 6.35
CA ILE A 111 -3.15 -13.50 6.25
C ILE A 111 -3.79 -14.85 5.95
N VAL A 112 -4.79 -15.27 6.73
CA VAL A 112 -5.33 -16.64 6.58
C VAL A 112 -6.19 -16.75 5.33
N LEU A 113 -7.17 -15.87 5.16
CA LEU A 113 -8.14 -15.98 4.08
C LEU A 113 -7.59 -15.47 2.75
N VAL A 114 -6.90 -14.33 2.73
CA VAL A 114 -6.48 -13.71 1.46
C VAL A 114 -5.10 -14.18 1.00
N LYS A 115 -4.15 -14.43 1.93
CA LYS A 115 -2.79 -14.84 1.54
C LYS A 115 -2.63 -16.36 1.56
N MET A 116 -2.91 -17.02 2.68
CA MET A 116 -2.52 -18.41 2.89
C MET A 116 -3.45 -19.43 2.22
N LEU A 117 -4.77 -19.18 2.18
CA LEU A 117 -5.71 -20.08 1.49
C LEU A 117 -5.45 -20.15 -0.02
N PHE A 118 -4.97 -19.07 -0.64
CA PHE A 118 -4.60 -19.05 -2.06
C PHE A 118 -3.22 -19.66 -2.33
N GLY A 119 -2.48 -20.06 -1.30
CA GLY A 119 -1.19 -20.74 -1.44
C GLY A 119 0.04 -19.93 -1.06
N GLY A 120 -0.14 -18.84 -0.33
CA GLY A 120 0.93 -17.99 0.22
C GLY A 120 1.42 -16.90 -0.73
N LEU A 121 2.59 -16.36 -0.43
CA LEU A 121 3.18 -15.27 -1.19
C LEU A 121 3.30 -15.60 -2.68
N GLY A 122 2.88 -14.68 -3.53
CA GLY A 122 2.95 -14.83 -4.99
C GLY A 122 1.71 -15.45 -5.64
N LYS A 123 0.73 -15.93 -4.87
CA LYS A 123 -0.51 -16.56 -5.37
C LYS A 123 -1.79 -15.82 -5.01
N ASN A 124 -1.70 -14.77 -4.21
CA ASN A 124 -2.84 -13.95 -3.84
C ASN A 124 -3.34 -13.12 -5.04
N ILE A 125 -4.65 -13.08 -5.21
CA ILE A 125 -5.32 -12.34 -6.30
C ILE A 125 -5.37 -10.85 -5.99
N VAL A 126 -5.54 -10.50 -4.73
CA VAL A 126 -5.64 -9.12 -4.24
C VAL A 126 -4.62 -8.86 -3.14
N ASN A 127 -4.31 -7.60 -2.90
CA ASN A 127 -3.40 -7.20 -1.82
C ASN A 127 -4.02 -7.54 -0.45
N PRO A 128 -3.34 -8.37 0.39
CA PRO A 128 -3.90 -8.84 1.66
C PRO A 128 -4.18 -7.72 2.66
N ALA A 129 -3.30 -6.72 2.76
CA ALA A 129 -3.48 -5.59 3.69
C ALA A 129 -4.73 -4.76 3.31
N LEU A 130 -4.97 -4.55 2.01
CA LEU A 130 -6.15 -3.83 1.54
C LEU A 130 -7.44 -4.63 1.74
N ALA A 131 -7.39 -5.94 1.52
CA ALA A 131 -8.53 -6.81 1.78
C ALA A 131 -8.87 -6.86 3.27
N GLY A 132 -7.85 -6.91 4.16
CA GLY A 132 -8.04 -6.80 5.60
C GLY A 132 -8.68 -5.47 6.00
N ARG A 133 -8.24 -4.35 5.42
CA ARG A 133 -8.89 -3.04 5.64
C ARG A 133 -10.34 -3.03 5.16
N ALA A 134 -10.61 -3.54 3.96
CA ALA A 134 -11.97 -3.61 3.44
C ALA A 134 -12.89 -4.44 4.34
N PHE A 135 -12.38 -5.54 4.89
CA PHE A 135 -13.10 -6.33 5.89
C PHE A 135 -13.38 -5.53 7.17
N LEU A 136 -12.41 -4.76 7.67
CA LEU A 136 -12.58 -3.93 8.87
C LEU A 136 -13.61 -2.81 8.68
N PHE A 137 -13.86 -2.33 7.47
CA PHE A 137 -14.95 -1.39 7.19
C PHE A 137 -16.36 -1.97 7.41
N SER A 138 -16.50 -3.27 7.66
CA SER A 138 -17.76 -3.85 8.17
C SER A 138 -18.13 -3.32 9.57
N TRP A 139 -17.16 -2.75 10.30
CA TRP A 139 -17.35 -2.05 11.57
C TRP A 139 -17.00 -0.56 11.44
N PRO A 140 -17.81 0.25 10.73
CA PRO A 140 -17.47 1.63 10.42
C PRO A 140 -17.26 2.50 11.65
N VAL A 141 -18.00 2.25 12.74
CA VAL A 141 -17.85 2.98 14.00
C VAL A 141 -16.44 2.87 14.59
N LEU A 142 -15.80 1.70 14.48
CA LEU A 142 -14.44 1.48 14.98
C LEU A 142 -13.37 2.04 14.05
N MET A 143 -13.70 2.22 12.78
CA MET A 143 -12.76 2.69 11.74
C MET A 143 -12.87 4.20 11.47
N SER A 144 -13.86 4.89 12.02
CA SER A 144 -14.11 6.33 11.77
C SER A 144 -13.75 7.24 12.95
N ASN A 145 -13.17 6.73 14.02
CA ASN A 145 -12.74 7.53 15.16
C ASN A 145 -11.36 8.12 14.93
N TRP A 146 -11.31 9.34 14.40
CA TRP A 146 -10.09 10.05 14.12
C TRP A 146 -9.69 10.95 15.28
N VAL A 147 -8.41 11.00 15.61
CA VAL A 147 -7.85 11.84 16.67
C VAL A 147 -7.23 13.08 16.07
N LYS A 148 -7.46 14.23 16.73
CA LYS A 148 -6.75 15.47 16.39
C LYS A 148 -5.26 15.31 16.72
N VAL A 149 -4.41 15.80 15.83
CA VAL A 149 -2.95 15.71 15.99
C VAL A 149 -2.49 16.60 17.14
N GLY A 150 -1.56 16.10 17.94
CA GLY A 150 -0.91 16.80 19.03
C GLY A 150 -0.42 15.85 20.11
N PHE A 151 0.77 16.09 20.64
CA PHE A 151 1.35 15.26 21.72
C PHE A 151 0.46 15.21 22.97
N ASP A 152 -0.23 16.30 23.26
CA ASP A 152 -1.12 16.42 24.43
C ASP A 152 -2.45 15.66 24.25
N ASN A 153 -2.80 15.34 23.00
CA ASN A 153 -4.01 14.60 22.63
C ASN A 153 -3.74 13.14 22.25
N ALA A 154 -2.49 12.69 22.33
CA ALA A 154 -2.16 11.29 22.08
C ALA A 154 -2.86 10.44 23.14
N ALA A 155 -3.81 9.63 22.72
CA ALA A 155 -4.49 8.67 23.58
C ALA A 155 -3.41 7.89 24.37
N GLY A 156 -3.58 7.83 25.69
CA GLY A 156 -2.66 7.10 26.55
C GLY A 156 -2.44 5.68 26.05
N LEU A 157 -1.35 5.05 26.45
CA LEU A 157 -0.87 3.75 25.94
C LEU A 157 -1.96 2.66 25.87
N LEU A 158 -2.97 2.72 26.74
CA LEU A 158 -3.97 1.68 26.92
C LEU A 158 -5.41 2.17 26.81
N SER A 159 -5.68 3.47 26.83
CA SER A 159 -7.06 3.99 26.85
C SER A 159 -7.41 4.73 25.55
N THR A 160 -8.65 4.52 25.08
CA THR A 160 -9.25 5.25 23.97
C THR A 160 -10.17 6.38 24.46
N ALA A 161 -10.29 6.56 25.81
CA ALA A 161 -11.37 7.34 26.42
C ALA A 161 -11.19 8.87 26.27
N ASP A 162 -9.95 9.36 26.14
CA ASP A 162 -9.65 10.79 26.20
C ASP A 162 -9.30 11.40 24.81
N ALA A 163 -9.52 10.67 23.73
CA ALA A 163 -9.19 11.16 22.40
C ALA A 163 -10.32 12.09 21.88
N VAL A 164 -9.99 13.35 21.64
CA VAL A 164 -10.90 14.29 20.96
C VAL A 164 -11.01 13.86 19.49
N THR A 165 -12.23 13.45 19.11
CA THR A 165 -12.51 13.07 17.72
C THR A 165 -12.52 14.31 16.82
N ALA A 166 -11.83 14.23 15.68
CA ALA A 166 -11.81 15.26 14.66
C ALA A 166 -12.33 14.72 13.32
N ALA A 167 -12.95 15.58 12.54
CA ALA A 167 -13.26 15.25 11.15
C ALA A 167 -11.97 15.15 10.35
N THR A 168 -11.88 14.22 9.42
CA THR A 168 -10.73 14.19 8.49
C THR A 168 -10.92 15.22 7.38
N PRO A 169 -9.84 15.78 6.80
CA PRO A 169 -9.95 16.66 5.64
C PRO A 169 -10.76 16.06 4.50
N MET A 170 -10.67 14.72 4.32
CA MET A 170 -11.43 14.00 3.30
C MET A 170 -12.94 13.96 3.57
N SER A 171 -13.38 14.00 4.85
CA SER A 171 -14.80 14.05 5.15
C SER A 171 -15.43 15.41 4.79
N ALA A 172 -14.69 16.51 4.96
CA ALA A 172 -15.12 17.84 4.52
C ALA A 172 -15.19 17.92 2.99
N MET A 173 -14.18 17.37 2.29
CA MET A 173 -14.14 17.35 0.83
C MET A 173 -15.25 16.48 0.22
N HIS A 174 -15.64 15.42 0.89
CA HIS A 174 -16.77 14.59 0.47
C HIS A 174 -18.11 15.33 0.52
N GLN A 175 -18.21 16.35 1.38
CA GLN A 175 -19.34 17.26 1.45
C GLN A 175 -19.23 18.46 0.49
N GLY A 176 -18.21 18.50 -0.37
CA GLY A 176 -17.94 19.57 -1.32
C GLY A 176 -17.30 20.83 -0.71
N ALA A 177 -16.84 20.77 0.54
CA ALA A 177 -16.16 21.87 1.21
C ALA A 177 -14.64 21.68 1.18
N LEU A 178 -13.89 22.77 1.06
CA LEU A 178 -12.45 22.74 1.30
C LEU A 178 -12.18 22.47 2.78
N PRO A 179 -11.17 21.65 3.11
CA PRO A 179 -10.78 21.46 4.51
C PRO A 179 -10.29 22.74 5.14
N GLU A 180 -10.49 22.87 6.45
CA GLU A 180 -10.01 24.02 7.24
C GLU A 180 -8.49 24.02 7.38
N GLU A 181 -7.87 22.85 7.28
CA GLU A 181 -6.43 22.66 7.39
C GLU A 181 -5.69 23.21 6.17
N SER A 182 -4.55 23.82 6.41
CA SER A 182 -3.66 24.32 5.36
C SER A 182 -3.12 23.18 4.49
N ILE A 183 -2.92 23.43 3.19
CA ILE A 183 -2.26 22.49 2.27
C ILE A 183 -0.86 22.10 2.79
N LEU A 184 -0.16 23.01 3.47
CA LEU A 184 1.13 22.73 4.10
C LEU A 184 1.00 21.76 5.26
N ASP A 185 -0.04 21.90 6.09
CA ASP A 185 -0.32 20.95 7.18
C ASP A 185 -0.66 19.57 6.65
N MET A 186 -1.42 19.49 5.56
CA MET A 186 -1.72 18.22 4.87
C MET A 186 -0.45 17.58 4.29
N PHE A 187 0.46 18.36 3.74
CA PHE A 187 1.72 17.86 3.20
C PHE A 187 2.68 17.38 4.29
N LEU A 188 2.79 18.15 5.39
CA LEU A 188 3.65 17.81 6.53
C LEU A 188 3.07 16.73 7.41
N GLY A 189 1.73 16.61 7.48
CA GLY A 189 1.04 15.59 8.24
C GLY A 189 0.39 16.04 9.55
N ASN A 190 0.25 17.35 9.77
CA ASN A 190 -0.43 17.89 10.94
C ASN A 190 -1.96 17.85 10.79
N ILE A 191 -2.50 16.68 10.44
CA ILE A 191 -3.92 16.44 10.15
C ILE A 191 -4.40 15.17 10.83
N GLY A 192 -5.69 15.12 11.19
CA GLY A 192 -6.32 13.88 11.65
C GLY A 192 -6.43 12.85 10.52
N GLY A 193 -6.06 11.60 10.80
CA GLY A 193 -6.10 10.54 9.78
C GLY A 193 -5.65 9.18 10.29
N CYS A 194 -5.35 8.27 9.36
CA CYS A 194 -4.79 6.96 9.67
C CYS A 194 -3.32 7.07 10.09
N ILE A 195 -2.82 6.07 10.83
CA ILE A 195 -1.47 6.03 11.40
C ILE A 195 -0.39 6.37 10.35
N GLY A 196 -0.39 5.76 9.17
CA GLY A 196 0.66 5.92 8.17
C GLY A 196 0.32 6.84 6.99
N GLU A 197 -0.84 7.51 7.00
CA GLU A 197 -1.35 8.27 5.84
C GLU A 197 -1.26 9.79 6.04
N THR A 198 -0.85 10.26 7.22
CA THR A 198 -0.90 11.68 7.57
C THR A 198 0.11 12.53 6.81
N SER A 199 1.37 12.11 6.72
CA SER A 199 2.44 12.92 6.11
C SER A 199 2.79 12.46 4.70
N ALA A 200 2.42 13.26 3.70
CA ALA A 200 2.83 13.02 2.32
C ALA A 200 4.35 13.13 2.14
N LEU A 201 5.01 14.07 2.87
CA LEU A 201 6.46 14.27 2.81
C LEU A 201 7.23 13.00 3.19
N LEU A 202 6.86 12.36 4.31
CA LEU A 202 7.55 11.17 4.82
C LEU A 202 7.35 9.96 3.89
N LEU A 203 6.18 9.86 3.26
CA LEU A 203 5.91 8.83 2.25
C LEU A 203 6.73 9.07 0.97
N ILE A 204 6.93 10.32 0.56
CA ILE A 204 7.79 10.67 -0.58
C ILE A 204 9.24 10.30 -0.30
N ILE A 205 9.74 10.52 0.92
CA ILE A 205 11.10 10.09 1.31
C ILE A 205 11.24 8.57 1.15
N GLY A 206 10.25 7.80 1.64
CA GLY A 206 10.21 6.35 1.43
C GLY A 206 10.15 5.95 -0.05
N PHE A 207 9.40 6.69 -0.87
CA PHE A 207 9.31 6.49 -2.31
C PHE A 207 10.65 6.69 -3.02
N ILE A 208 11.36 7.77 -2.71
CA ILE A 208 12.70 8.06 -3.26
C ILE A 208 13.68 6.93 -2.91
N TYR A 209 13.65 6.44 -1.67
CA TYR A 209 14.47 5.31 -1.24
C TYR A 209 14.18 4.04 -2.07
N LEU A 210 12.89 3.68 -2.26
CA LEU A 210 12.51 2.51 -3.06
C LEU A 210 12.89 2.63 -4.54
N LEU A 211 12.83 3.83 -5.11
CA LEU A 211 13.30 4.11 -6.47
C LEU A 211 14.82 3.96 -6.57
N TYR A 212 15.56 4.51 -5.61
CA TYR A 212 17.02 4.39 -5.56
C TYR A 212 17.47 2.93 -5.48
N ARG A 213 16.80 2.14 -4.63
CA ARG A 213 17.02 0.70 -4.49
C ARG A 213 16.50 -0.12 -5.68
N LYS A 214 15.81 0.50 -6.63
CA LYS A 214 15.17 -0.15 -7.79
C LYS A 214 14.17 -1.25 -7.38
N VAL A 215 13.58 -1.11 -6.21
CA VAL A 215 12.54 -2.02 -5.71
C VAL A 215 11.24 -1.78 -6.46
N ILE A 216 10.87 -0.54 -6.73
CA ILE A 216 9.65 -0.20 -7.48
C ILE A 216 9.96 0.66 -8.70
N THR A 217 9.00 0.74 -9.62
CA THR A 217 9.05 1.67 -10.76
C THR A 217 8.08 2.83 -10.54
N ALA A 218 8.46 4.03 -10.98
CA ALA A 218 7.63 5.23 -10.81
C ALA A 218 6.33 5.23 -11.66
N ARG A 219 6.14 4.28 -12.59
CA ARG A 219 5.03 4.28 -13.55
C ARG A 219 3.66 4.23 -12.89
N ILE A 220 3.44 3.28 -11.97
CA ILE A 220 2.15 3.13 -11.27
C ILE A 220 1.88 4.33 -10.37
N PRO A 221 2.79 4.75 -9.47
CA PRO A 221 2.54 5.90 -8.61
C PRO A 221 2.28 7.20 -9.38
N LEU A 222 3.10 7.49 -10.39
CA LEU A 222 2.93 8.70 -11.18
C LEU A 222 1.64 8.70 -12.02
N ALA A 223 1.28 7.56 -12.63
CA ALA A 223 0.03 7.44 -13.36
C ALA A 223 -1.18 7.59 -12.43
N TYR A 224 -1.13 6.99 -11.24
CA TYR A 224 -2.23 7.06 -10.28
C TYR A 224 -2.40 8.47 -9.73
N ILE A 225 -1.35 9.06 -9.15
CA ILE A 225 -1.38 10.41 -8.56
C ILE A 225 -1.70 11.45 -9.64
N GLY A 226 -1.08 11.31 -10.83
CA GLY A 226 -1.33 12.21 -11.96
C GLY A 226 -2.78 12.18 -12.44
N THR A 227 -3.40 11.02 -12.52
CA THR A 227 -4.82 10.89 -12.91
C THR A 227 -5.74 11.53 -11.86
N VAL A 228 -5.49 11.30 -10.57
CA VAL A 228 -6.25 11.95 -9.50
C VAL A 228 -6.09 13.47 -9.56
N ALA A 229 -4.86 13.97 -9.72
CA ALA A 229 -4.59 15.40 -9.85
C ALA A 229 -5.30 16.04 -11.05
N ILE A 230 -5.22 15.41 -12.22
CA ILE A 230 -5.87 15.91 -13.44
C ILE A 230 -7.40 15.94 -13.28
N LEU A 231 -8.00 14.86 -12.78
CA LEU A 231 -9.45 14.79 -12.59
C LEU A 231 -9.94 15.77 -11.54
N ALA A 232 -9.22 15.91 -10.42
CA ALA A 232 -9.55 16.86 -9.36
C ALA A 232 -9.44 18.32 -9.84
N PHE A 233 -8.48 18.62 -10.72
CA PHE A 233 -8.34 19.95 -11.34
C PHE A 233 -9.44 20.25 -12.37
N LEU A 234 -9.83 19.25 -13.18
CA LEU A 234 -10.87 19.41 -14.19
C LEU A 234 -12.28 19.52 -13.60
N PHE A 235 -12.54 18.78 -12.50
CA PHE A 235 -13.86 18.70 -11.86
C PHE A 235 -13.78 19.13 -10.38
N PRO A 236 -13.40 20.39 -10.07
CA PRO A 236 -13.35 20.86 -8.70
C PRO A 236 -14.79 21.00 -8.16
N GLN A 237 -15.03 20.61 -6.92
CA GLN A 237 -16.28 20.89 -6.19
C GLN A 237 -16.17 22.16 -5.34
N GLY A 238 -14.93 22.66 -5.10
CA GLY A 238 -14.65 23.90 -4.38
C GLY A 238 -14.35 25.08 -5.30
N ASN A 239 -14.27 26.28 -4.70
CA ASN A 239 -14.05 27.54 -5.45
C ASN A 239 -12.63 27.67 -6.01
N ASP A 240 -11.61 27.05 -5.37
CA ASP A 240 -10.22 27.11 -5.81
C ASP A 240 -9.78 25.73 -6.35
N ARG A 241 -9.53 25.69 -7.68
CA ARG A 241 -9.12 24.48 -8.38
C ARG A 241 -7.79 23.92 -7.92
N ILE A 242 -6.83 24.79 -7.61
CA ILE A 242 -5.47 24.39 -7.23
C ILE A 242 -5.48 23.85 -5.81
N ALA A 243 -6.16 24.56 -4.90
CA ALA A 243 -6.30 24.10 -3.51
C ALA A 243 -7.08 22.78 -3.45
N TRP A 244 -8.16 22.63 -4.25
CA TRP A 244 -8.92 21.40 -4.35
C TRP A 244 -8.08 20.22 -4.85
N MET A 245 -7.34 20.41 -5.94
CA MET A 245 -6.43 19.40 -6.48
C MET A 245 -5.37 18.99 -5.45
N ALA A 246 -4.72 19.96 -4.81
CA ALA A 246 -3.68 19.69 -3.83
C ALA A 246 -4.24 18.93 -2.61
N ALA A 247 -5.41 19.32 -2.12
CA ALA A 247 -6.09 18.65 -1.03
C ALA A 247 -6.51 17.20 -1.39
N GLN A 248 -6.95 16.95 -2.63
CA GLN A 248 -7.24 15.60 -3.12
C GLN A 248 -6.00 14.71 -3.23
N VAL A 249 -4.84 15.28 -3.54
CA VAL A 249 -3.57 14.56 -3.68
C VAL A 249 -2.94 14.28 -2.31
N PHE A 250 -2.89 15.29 -1.45
CA PHE A 250 -2.21 15.17 -0.14
C PHE A 250 -3.14 14.67 0.97
N GLY A 251 -4.45 14.79 0.78
CA GLY A 251 -5.44 14.28 1.72
C GLY A 251 -5.71 12.80 1.56
N GLY A 252 -6.00 12.14 2.69
CA GLY A 252 -6.33 10.72 2.73
C GLY A 252 -5.17 9.80 2.35
N GLY A 253 -5.51 8.54 2.10
CA GLY A 253 -4.53 7.47 1.87
C GLY A 253 -3.97 7.36 0.45
N LEU A 254 -4.13 8.39 -0.41
CA LEU A 254 -3.68 8.30 -1.81
C LEU A 254 -2.18 8.07 -1.93
N MET A 255 -1.37 8.83 -1.20
CA MET A 255 0.10 8.73 -1.27
C MET A 255 0.59 7.35 -0.81
N LEU A 256 0.11 6.87 0.34
CA LEU A 256 0.45 5.53 0.83
C LEU A 256 -0.06 4.45 -0.14
N GLY A 257 -1.28 4.60 -0.64
CA GLY A 257 -1.90 3.66 -1.59
C GLY A 257 -1.14 3.57 -2.91
N ALA A 258 -0.81 4.69 -3.52
CA ALA A 258 -0.12 4.75 -4.81
C ALA A 258 1.33 4.25 -4.73
N ILE A 259 2.05 4.56 -3.65
CA ILE A 259 3.47 4.25 -3.51
C ILE A 259 3.71 2.82 -3.04
N PHE A 260 3.00 2.36 -1.99
CA PHE A 260 3.33 1.10 -1.31
C PHE A 260 2.36 -0.04 -1.58
N ARG A 261 1.12 0.24 -2.00
CA ARG A 261 0.08 -0.78 -2.16
C ARG A 261 -0.26 -1.09 -3.59
N ALA A 262 -0.35 -0.06 -4.45
CA ALA A 262 -0.58 -0.25 -5.87
C ALA A 262 0.65 -0.83 -6.59
N THR A 263 1.84 -0.72 -5.97
CA THR A 263 3.11 -1.25 -6.50
C THR A 263 3.45 -2.65 -5.98
N ASP A 264 2.51 -3.34 -5.35
CA ASP A 264 2.71 -4.73 -4.90
C ASP A 264 3.04 -5.64 -6.09
N TYR A 265 4.14 -6.37 -5.99
CA TYR A 265 4.66 -7.25 -7.07
C TYR A 265 3.68 -8.34 -7.51
N VAL A 266 2.86 -8.83 -6.58
CA VAL A 266 1.98 -9.98 -6.82
C VAL A 266 0.70 -9.57 -7.53
N THR A 267 0.17 -8.41 -7.16
CA THR A 267 -1.19 -7.98 -7.55
C THR A 267 -1.21 -6.87 -8.60
N SER A 268 -0.04 -6.33 -8.96
CA SER A 268 0.08 -5.31 -10.02
C SER A 268 0.50 -5.92 -11.36
N PRO A 269 0.16 -5.28 -12.50
CA PRO A 269 0.56 -5.73 -13.82
C PRO A 269 2.08 -5.71 -14.04
N LEU A 270 2.57 -6.68 -14.82
CA LEU A 270 3.99 -6.81 -15.16
C LEU A 270 4.39 -5.97 -16.38
N THR A 271 3.47 -5.75 -17.34
CA THR A 271 3.75 -5.02 -18.58
C THR A 271 3.80 -3.51 -18.35
N LYS A 272 4.70 -2.82 -19.07
CA LYS A 272 4.88 -1.36 -18.92
C LYS A 272 3.59 -0.58 -19.20
N LEU A 273 2.86 -0.95 -20.26
CA LEU A 273 1.57 -0.33 -20.61
C LEU A 273 0.49 -0.72 -19.62
N GLY A 274 0.45 -2.00 -19.20
CA GLY A 274 -0.48 -2.47 -18.17
C GLY A 274 -0.34 -1.70 -16.86
N GLN A 275 0.90 -1.38 -16.43
CA GLN A 275 1.18 -0.57 -15.25
C GLN A 275 0.59 0.85 -15.34
N ILE A 276 0.73 1.49 -16.51
CA ILE A 276 0.18 2.85 -16.73
C ILE A 276 -1.36 2.80 -16.72
N VAL A 277 -1.95 1.86 -17.46
CA VAL A 277 -3.42 1.71 -17.52
C VAL A 277 -3.99 1.35 -16.14
N TYR A 278 -3.28 0.50 -15.38
CA TYR A 278 -3.62 0.16 -14.00
C TYR A 278 -3.63 1.40 -13.09
N GLY A 279 -2.57 2.23 -13.15
CA GLY A 279 -2.50 3.48 -12.39
C GLY A 279 -3.62 4.46 -12.75
N ILE A 280 -3.90 4.63 -14.04
CA ILE A 280 -5.01 5.47 -14.53
C ILE A 280 -6.35 4.93 -14.01
N GLY A 281 -6.59 3.63 -14.14
CA GLY A 281 -7.81 2.98 -13.62
C GLY A 281 -8.01 3.17 -12.13
N CYS A 282 -6.95 2.98 -11.32
CA CYS A 282 -6.98 3.28 -9.89
C CYS A 282 -7.36 4.74 -9.63
N GLY A 283 -6.79 5.70 -10.39
CA GLY A 283 -7.07 7.13 -10.22
C GLY A 283 -8.53 7.48 -10.54
N VAL A 284 -9.05 6.99 -11.65
CA VAL A 284 -10.43 7.21 -12.05
C VAL A 284 -11.41 6.65 -11.01
N ILE A 285 -11.23 5.40 -10.60
CA ILE A 285 -12.12 4.76 -9.60
C ILE A 285 -12.04 5.50 -8.26
N THR A 286 -10.84 5.94 -7.83
CA THR A 286 -10.67 6.71 -6.60
C THR A 286 -11.48 7.99 -6.62
N ILE A 287 -11.41 8.78 -7.69
CA ILE A 287 -12.18 10.03 -7.82
C ILE A 287 -13.66 9.75 -7.88
N LEU A 288 -14.09 8.73 -8.64
CA LEU A 288 -15.51 8.34 -8.69
C LEU A 288 -16.06 7.98 -7.31
N ILE A 289 -15.31 7.23 -6.52
CA ILE A 289 -15.75 6.87 -5.15
C ILE A 289 -15.75 8.09 -4.23
N ARG A 290 -14.75 8.97 -4.32
CA ARG A 290 -14.66 10.18 -3.50
C ARG A 290 -15.78 11.17 -3.78
N TYR A 291 -16.22 11.31 -5.05
CA TYR A 291 -17.23 12.27 -5.45
C TYR A 291 -18.66 11.73 -5.38
N PHE A 292 -18.87 10.47 -5.70
CA PHE A 292 -20.20 9.87 -5.84
C PHE A 292 -20.44 8.67 -4.89
N GLY A 293 -19.39 8.14 -4.28
CA GLY A 293 -19.51 6.98 -3.40
C GLY A 293 -19.99 7.35 -1.99
N GLY A 294 -20.27 6.36 -1.18
CA GLY A 294 -20.62 6.52 0.24
C GLY A 294 -19.41 6.59 1.19
N TYR A 295 -18.19 6.50 0.66
CA TYR A 295 -16.96 6.52 1.45
C TYR A 295 -16.13 7.76 1.10
N SER A 296 -15.62 8.45 2.10
CA SER A 296 -14.71 9.59 1.92
C SER A 296 -13.38 9.22 1.26
N GLU A 297 -12.93 7.97 1.43
CA GLU A 297 -11.71 7.43 0.82
C GLU A 297 -12.02 6.27 -0.13
N GLY A 298 -11.64 6.42 -1.41
CA GLY A 298 -11.84 5.40 -2.44
C GLY A 298 -10.64 4.52 -2.72
N VAL A 299 -9.46 4.84 -2.17
CA VAL A 299 -8.16 4.25 -2.54
C VAL A 299 -8.13 2.72 -2.36
N THR A 300 -8.62 2.24 -1.21
CA THR A 300 -8.67 0.79 -0.90
C THR A 300 -9.45 0.01 -1.95
N TYR A 301 -10.67 0.45 -2.25
CA TYR A 301 -11.56 -0.24 -3.19
C TYR A 301 -11.09 -0.09 -4.63
N ALA A 302 -10.53 1.08 -4.99
CA ALA A 302 -9.96 1.33 -6.31
C ALA A 302 -8.83 0.33 -6.61
N ILE A 303 -7.88 0.17 -5.68
CA ILE A 303 -6.77 -0.78 -5.87
C ILE A 303 -7.28 -2.22 -5.89
N LEU A 304 -8.21 -2.62 -5.00
CA LEU A 304 -8.78 -3.97 -4.99
C LEU A 304 -9.49 -4.31 -6.31
N CYS A 305 -10.30 -3.38 -6.84
CA CYS A 305 -10.94 -3.53 -8.15
C CYS A 305 -9.91 -3.73 -9.27
N MET A 306 -8.89 -2.88 -9.30
CA MET A 306 -7.87 -2.96 -10.33
C MET A 306 -6.94 -4.16 -10.18
N ASN A 307 -6.72 -4.66 -8.96
CA ASN A 307 -6.01 -5.93 -8.73
C ASN A 307 -6.74 -7.10 -9.39
N ALA A 308 -8.08 -7.17 -9.28
CA ALA A 308 -8.87 -8.19 -9.95
C ALA A 308 -8.74 -8.12 -11.50
N CYS A 309 -8.50 -6.92 -12.03
CA CYS A 309 -8.29 -6.69 -13.47
C CYS A 309 -6.83 -6.87 -13.91
N ALA A 310 -5.86 -7.02 -13.00
CA ALA A 310 -4.43 -7.02 -13.31
C ALA A 310 -4.05 -8.10 -14.36
N VAL A 311 -4.62 -9.29 -14.25
CA VAL A 311 -4.41 -10.39 -15.22
C VAL A 311 -4.87 -10.04 -16.64
N LEU A 312 -5.96 -9.25 -16.77
CA LEU A 312 -6.44 -8.77 -18.06
C LEU A 312 -5.51 -7.69 -18.60
N LEU A 313 -5.02 -6.79 -17.74
CA LEU A 313 -4.11 -5.72 -18.09
C LEU A 313 -2.74 -6.26 -18.54
N ASP A 314 -2.31 -7.39 -18.03
CA ASP A 314 -1.08 -8.05 -18.49
C ASP A 314 -1.13 -8.52 -19.94
N LYS A 315 -2.32 -8.66 -20.53
CA LYS A 315 -2.45 -8.91 -21.97
C LYS A 315 -2.10 -7.70 -22.79
N ILE A 316 -2.23 -6.50 -22.21
CA ILE A 316 -1.95 -5.22 -22.88
C ILE A 316 -0.43 -5.01 -22.90
N GLY A 317 0.13 -4.80 -24.10
CA GLY A 317 1.57 -4.51 -24.23
C GLY A 317 2.50 -5.69 -24.02
N ARG A 318 2.02 -6.93 -24.15
CA ARG A 318 2.91 -8.10 -24.18
C ARG A 318 3.89 -7.97 -25.34
N PRO A 319 5.21 -8.16 -25.08
CA PRO A 319 6.18 -8.17 -26.15
C PRO A 319 5.90 -9.33 -27.12
N VAL A 320 6.09 -9.08 -28.40
CA VAL A 320 5.97 -10.12 -29.43
C VAL A 320 7.05 -11.17 -29.20
N LYS A 321 6.68 -12.44 -29.31
CA LYS A 321 7.66 -13.55 -29.15
C LYS A 321 8.77 -13.41 -30.19
N PHE A 322 10.00 -13.66 -29.76
CA PHE A 322 11.13 -13.68 -30.69
C PHE A 322 10.89 -14.77 -31.78
N GLY A 323 11.10 -14.41 -33.05
CA GLY A 323 10.86 -15.31 -34.17
C GLY A 323 9.40 -15.50 -34.61
N ALA A 324 8.43 -14.79 -33.98
CA ALA A 324 7.05 -14.87 -34.43
C ALA A 324 6.87 -14.30 -35.85
N PRO A 325 6.09 -14.97 -36.73
CA PRO A 325 5.85 -14.48 -38.09
C PRO A 325 5.11 -13.14 -38.07
N LYS A 326 5.44 -12.23 -38.99
CA LYS A 326 4.90 -10.83 -39.05
C LYS A 326 3.36 -10.76 -39.00
N LYS A 327 2.63 -11.78 -39.43
CA LYS A 327 1.16 -11.83 -39.39
C LYS A 327 0.59 -11.92 -37.94
N GLU A 328 1.31 -12.51 -37.01
CA GLU A 328 0.88 -12.54 -35.59
C GLU A 328 1.22 -11.24 -34.84
N ALA A 329 2.25 -10.51 -35.31
CA ALA A 329 2.61 -9.20 -34.76
C ALA A 329 1.57 -8.11 -35.11
N ALA A 330 0.87 -8.24 -36.24
CA ALA A 330 -0.12 -7.25 -36.70
C ALA A 330 -1.54 -7.48 -36.12
N LYS A 331 -1.80 -8.61 -35.45
CA LYS A 331 -3.11 -8.92 -34.83
C LYS A 331 -3.18 -8.60 -33.32
N LYS A 332 -2.15 -8.00 -32.76
CA LYS A 332 -2.09 -7.48 -31.39
C LYS A 332 -1.99 -5.95 -31.43
#